data_d17dd6d7696832b6287e6e384c1eb617
#
_entry.id   d17dd6d7696832b6287e6e384c1eb617
#
_cell.length_a   1.000
_cell.length_b   1.000
_cell.length_c   1.000
_cell.angle_alpha   90.00
_cell.angle_beta   90.00
_cell.angle_gamma   90.00
#
_symmetry.space_group_name_H-M   'P 1'
#
loop_
_entity.id
_entity.type
_entity.pdbx_description
1 polymer ?
#
loop_
_entity_poly.entity_id
_entity_poly.type
_entity_poly.pdbx_seq_one_letter_code
_entity_poly.pdbx_strand_id
1 'polypeptide(L)'
;MCIRDSILGDAIEETLIKNHDQQKLVYLSPKGKPFKQVDAEKFSQSNGVSILCGHFEGIDQRVIDIYEVEEISMGDYVLTGGEVASFAFLDAIIRLLPGVLGNEISIKDESFSDNLLEYPQYTKPQEYKNIKVPDVLLSGNHEKIAEWRREKSIEITEKNRPDLLKDKNTKK
;
A
#
# COMPACT_ATOMS: atom_id res chain seq x y z
N MET A 1 15.10 -7.74 24.29
CA MET A 1 14.80 -9.16 24.60
C MET A 1 14.10 -9.72 23.36
N CYS A 2 14.80 -10.54 22.57
CA CYS A 2 14.22 -11.13 21.36
C CYS A 2 13.26 -12.25 21.74
N ILE A 3 12.23 -12.47 20.90
CA ILE A 3 11.37 -13.66 21.02
C ILE A 3 12.27 -14.88 20.81
N ARG A 4 12.13 -15.90 21.67
CA ARG A 4 12.90 -17.14 21.52
C ARG A 4 12.62 -17.79 20.18
N ASP A 5 13.67 -18.02 19.42
CA ASP A 5 13.69 -18.63 18.09
C ASP A 5 12.89 -19.95 18.01
N SER A 6 13.03 -20.83 19.00
CA SER A 6 12.32 -22.13 19.03
C SER A 6 10.80 -21.99 19.09
N ILE A 7 10.26 -21.11 19.95
CA ILE A 7 8.82 -20.94 20.11
C ILE A 7 8.20 -20.34 18.84
N LEU A 8 8.90 -19.38 18.22
CA LEU A 8 8.43 -18.76 16.99
C LEU A 8 8.51 -19.74 15.81
N GLY A 9 9.59 -20.54 15.72
CA GLY A 9 9.73 -21.59 14.72
C GLY A 9 8.60 -22.60 14.79
N ASP A 10 8.32 -23.14 15.97
CA ASP A 10 7.22 -24.09 16.19
C ASP A 10 5.86 -23.49 15.78
N ALA A 11 5.60 -22.22 16.10
CA ALA A 11 4.37 -21.54 15.71
C ALA A 11 4.24 -21.34 14.20
N ILE A 12 5.37 -21.03 13.53
CA ILE A 12 5.41 -20.90 12.06
C ILE A 12 5.11 -22.26 11.43
N GLU A 13 5.79 -23.32 11.87
CA GLU A 13 5.58 -24.67 11.34
C GLU A 13 4.14 -25.13 11.51
N GLU A 14 3.55 -24.93 12.70
CA GLU A 14 2.15 -25.27 12.93
C GLU A 14 1.19 -24.48 12.01
N THR A 15 1.50 -23.21 11.76
CA THR A 15 0.72 -22.34 10.87
C THR A 15 0.84 -22.80 9.41
N LEU A 16 2.05 -23.11 8.95
CA LEU A 16 2.29 -23.59 7.58
C LEU A 16 1.68 -24.98 7.33
N ILE A 17 1.70 -25.88 8.33
CA ILE A 17 1.05 -27.22 8.22
C ILE A 17 -0.47 -27.10 8.13
N LYS A 18 -1.08 -26.18 8.89
CA LYS A 18 -2.53 -25.97 8.88
C LYS A 18 -3.03 -25.28 7.60
N ASN A 19 -2.20 -24.45 7.02
CA ASN A 19 -2.52 -23.74 5.79
C ASN A 19 -1.93 -24.52 4.61
N HIS A 20 -2.71 -25.45 4.05
CA HIS A 20 -2.31 -26.30 2.91
C HIS A 20 -1.93 -25.53 1.64
N ASP A 21 -2.20 -24.22 1.59
CA ASP A 21 -1.82 -23.33 0.51
C ASP A 21 -0.51 -22.62 0.85
N GLN A 22 0.33 -22.42 -0.16
CA GLN A 22 1.60 -21.70 -0.07
C GLN A 22 1.36 -20.20 0.25
N GLN A 23 0.96 -19.91 1.49
CA GLN A 23 0.83 -18.54 1.95
C GLN A 23 2.21 -17.92 2.14
N LYS A 24 2.34 -16.67 1.71
CA LYS A 24 3.57 -15.92 1.98
C LYS A 24 3.65 -15.57 3.46
N LEU A 25 4.83 -15.77 4.03
CA LEU A 25 5.15 -15.37 5.38
C LEU A 25 5.84 -14.00 5.35
N VAL A 26 5.25 -13.01 6.01
CA VAL A 26 5.71 -11.61 5.99
C VAL A 26 6.05 -11.15 7.40
N TYR A 27 7.18 -10.48 7.55
CA TYR A 27 7.55 -9.76 8.75
C TYR A 27 7.62 -8.26 8.46
N LEU A 28 6.83 -7.47 9.20
CA LEU A 28 6.81 -6.02 9.05
C LEU A 28 7.93 -5.41 9.90
N SER A 29 8.97 -4.93 9.23
CA SER A 29 10.21 -4.45 9.82
C SER A 29 10.73 -3.22 9.08
N PRO A 30 11.27 -2.19 9.77
CA PRO A 30 11.92 -1.06 9.12
C PRO A 30 13.10 -1.44 8.22
N LYS A 31 13.68 -2.64 8.40
CA LYS A 31 14.78 -3.17 7.58
C LYS A 31 14.32 -3.73 6.24
N GLY A 32 13.02 -4.00 6.09
CA GLY A 32 12.44 -4.61 4.92
C GLY A 32 12.40 -3.69 3.69
N LYS A 33 12.00 -4.26 2.56
CA LYS A 33 11.76 -3.48 1.34
C LYS A 33 10.56 -2.55 1.52
N PRO A 34 10.62 -1.30 1.06
CA PRO A 34 9.48 -0.38 1.14
C PRO A 34 8.25 -0.95 0.43
N PHE A 35 7.12 -1.01 1.15
CA PHE A 35 5.83 -1.44 0.62
C PHE A 35 5.27 -0.40 -0.35
N LYS A 36 4.80 -0.85 -1.51
CA LYS A 36 4.21 -0.01 -2.55
C LYS A 36 2.87 -0.57 -3.00
N GLN A 37 2.06 0.25 -3.67
CA GLN A 37 0.77 -0.15 -4.22
C GLN A 37 0.86 -1.40 -5.11
N VAL A 38 1.89 -1.49 -5.94
CA VAL A 38 2.14 -2.67 -6.79
C VAL A 38 2.38 -3.96 -5.97
N ASP A 39 2.87 -3.86 -4.75
CA ASP A 39 3.04 -5.02 -3.87
C ASP A 39 1.69 -5.42 -3.26
N ALA A 40 0.85 -4.44 -2.86
CA ALA A 40 -0.52 -4.70 -2.44
C ALA A 40 -1.32 -5.44 -3.52
N GLU A 41 -1.19 -5.03 -4.79
CA GLU A 41 -1.81 -5.71 -5.94
C GLU A 41 -1.35 -7.17 -6.08
N LYS A 42 -0.05 -7.44 -5.92
CA LYS A 42 0.48 -8.82 -5.95
C LYS A 42 -0.04 -9.67 -4.78
N PHE A 43 -0.11 -9.09 -3.58
CA PHE A 43 -0.65 -9.79 -2.42
C PHE A 43 -2.15 -10.05 -2.55
N SER A 44 -2.94 -9.14 -3.12
CA SER A 44 -4.37 -9.34 -3.35
C SER A 44 -4.69 -10.48 -4.32
N GLN A 45 -3.73 -10.87 -5.16
CA GLN A 45 -3.85 -11.99 -6.11
C GLN A 45 -3.28 -13.31 -5.55
N SER A 46 -2.69 -13.29 -4.35
CA SER A 46 -2.16 -14.48 -3.70
C SER A 46 -3.24 -15.25 -2.95
N ASN A 47 -2.95 -16.51 -2.61
CA ASN A 47 -3.88 -17.36 -1.84
C ASN A 47 -4.01 -16.95 -0.37
N GLY A 48 -3.15 -16.01 0.10
CA GLY A 48 -3.18 -15.50 1.45
C GLY A 48 -1.80 -15.04 1.93
N VAL A 49 -1.77 -14.45 3.11
CA VAL A 49 -0.55 -13.99 3.77
C VAL A 49 -0.61 -14.30 5.26
N SER A 50 0.48 -14.81 5.81
CA SER A 50 0.71 -14.94 7.24
C SER A 50 1.67 -13.85 7.70
N ILE A 51 1.29 -13.08 8.72
CA ILE A 51 2.05 -11.91 9.16
C ILE A 51 2.65 -12.17 10.53
N LEU A 52 3.97 -11.96 10.65
CA LEU A 52 4.67 -11.94 11.92
C LEU A 52 4.66 -10.51 12.47
N CYS A 53 4.04 -10.34 13.64
CA CYS A 53 4.05 -9.07 14.38
C CYS A 53 5.12 -9.15 15.47
N GLY A 54 6.27 -8.54 15.20
CA GLY A 54 7.39 -8.50 16.15
C GLY A 54 7.26 -7.34 17.12
N HIS A 55 7.87 -7.53 18.31
CA HIS A 55 8.00 -6.53 19.35
C HIS A 55 9.47 -6.35 19.76
N PHE A 56 9.76 -5.29 20.50
CA PHE A 56 11.10 -5.01 21.06
C PHE A 56 12.20 -4.90 20.01
N GLU A 57 13.26 -5.70 20.16
CA GLU A 57 14.44 -5.66 19.30
C GLU A 57 14.29 -6.47 17.99
N GLY A 58 13.15 -7.14 17.80
CA GLY A 58 12.85 -7.89 16.58
C GLY A 58 12.92 -9.41 16.73
N ILE A 59 13.05 -10.10 15.60
CA ILE A 59 13.03 -11.56 15.45
C ILE A 59 14.45 -12.06 15.16
N ASP A 60 14.76 -13.25 15.62
CA ASP A 60 16.05 -13.91 15.33
C ASP A 60 16.23 -14.10 13.81
N GLN A 61 17.38 -13.67 13.29
CA GLN A 61 17.65 -13.71 11.85
C GLN A 61 17.59 -15.14 11.30
N ARG A 62 17.95 -16.15 12.08
CA ARG A 62 17.88 -17.56 11.66
C ARG A 62 16.47 -18.01 11.34
N VAL A 63 15.45 -17.48 12.04
CA VAL A 63 14.04 -17.75 11.75
C VAL A 63 13.65 -17.14 10.42
N ILE A 64 14.07 -15.90 10.16
CA ILE A 64 13.82 -15.22 8.88
C ILE A 64 14.43 -16.00 7.72
N ASP A 65 15.67 -16.46 7.89
CA ASP A 65 16.41 -17.17 6.84
C ASP A 65 15.88 -18.60 6.59
N ILE A 66 15.55 -19.34 7.66
CA ILE A 66 15.06 -20.73 7.56
C ILE A 66 13.69 -20.80 6.90
N TYR A 67 12.78 -19.88 7.27
CA TYR A 67 11.40 -19.88 6.78
C TYR A 67 11.19 -18.94 5.60
N GLU A 68 12.25 -18.39 5.02
CA GLU A 68 12.21 -17.47 3.87
C GLU A 68 11.20 -16.32 4.06
N VAL A 69 11.21 -15.73 5.28
CA VAL A 69 10.28 -14.66 5.66
C VAL A 69 10.56 -13.40 4.85
N GLU A 70 9.56 -12.89 4.15
CA GLU A 70 9.67 -11.64 3.39
C GLU A 70 9.62 -10.44 4.36
N GLU A 71 10.72 -9.68 4.49
CA GLU A 71 10.73 -8.45 5.29
C GLU A 71 10.21 -7.26 4.48
N ILE A 72 9.18 -6.58 5.01
CA ILE A 72 8.52 -5.44 4.36
C ILE A 72 8.50 -4.25 5.32
N SER A 73 8.89 -3.08 4.81
CA SER A 73 8.82 -1.81 5.53
C SER A 73 7.59 -1.00 5.12
N MET A 74 6.82 -0.54 6.10
CA MET A 74 5.68 0.35 5.89
C MET A 74 6.09 1.83 5.78
N GLY A 75 7.38 2.15 5.92
CA GLY A 75 7.92 3.51 5.80
C GLY A 75 9.13 3.74 6.69
N ASP A 76 9.75 4.92 6.54
CA ASP A 76 10.99 5.31 7.25
C ASP A 76 10.67 5.83 8.67
N TYR A 77 10.04 4.99 9.48
CA TYR A 77 9.70 5.28 10.88
C TYR A 77 9.67 3.98 11.69
N VAL A 78 9.76 4.13 13.02
CA VAL A 78 9.75 2.99 13.95
C VAL A 78 8.44 2.99 14.75
N LEU A 79 7.81 1.83 14.84
CA LEU A 79 6.63 1.56 15.66
C LEU A 79 7.00 0.68 16.86
N THR A 80 6.16 0.68 17.89
CA THR A 80 6.36 -0.14 19.09
C THR A 80 6.13 -1.63 18.89
N GLY A 81 5.40 -2.00 17.81
CA GLY A 81 5.09 -3.37 17.45
C GLY A 81 4.58 -3.47 16.02
N GLY A 82 4.48 -4.67 15.48
CA GLY A 82 4.06 -4.95 14.12
C GLY A 82 2.55 -4.86 13.86
N GLU A 83 1.71 -4.83 14.90
CA GLU A 83 0.26 -4.90 14.76
C GLU A 83 -0.33 -3.71 14.03
N VAL A 84 0.09 -2.49 14.37
CA VAL A 84 -0.39 -1.26 13.69
C VAL A 84 0.04 -1.26 12.22
N ALA A 85 1.27 -1.69 11.95
CA ALA A 85 1.79 -1.85 10.59
C ALA A 85 0.97 -2.89 9.81
N SER A 86 0.59 -4.01 10.46
CA SER A 86 -0.20 -5.08 9.83
C SER A 86 -1.61 -4.62 9.46
N PHE A 87 -2.24 -3.76 10.24
CA PHE A 87 -3.53 -3.17 9.87
C PHE A 87 -3.43 -2.34 8.58
N ALA A 88 -2.42 -1.47 8.47
CA ALA A 88 -2.21 -0.67 7.27
C ALA A 88 -1.86 -1.54 6.05
N PHE A 89 -1.02 -2.55 6.24
CA PHE A 89 -0.66 -3.52 5.22
C PHE A 89 -1.88 -4.30 4.71
N LEU A 90 -2.69 -4.85 5.63
CA LEU A 90 -3.89 -5.62 5.28
C LEU A 90 -4.96 -4.74 4.63
N ASP A 91 -5.20 -3.53 5.11
CA ASP A 91 -6.18 -2.62 4.53
C ASP A 91 -5.84 -2.31 3.06
N ALA A 92 -4.56 -2.01 2.77
CA ALA A 92 -4.10 -1.77 1.41
C ALA A 92 -4.33 -2.96 0.46
N ILE A 93 -4.30 -4.20 0.97
CA ILE A 93 -4.49 -5.43 0.20
C ILE A 93 -5.98 -5.77 0.08
N ILE A 94 -6.71 -5.77 1.22
CA ILE A 94 -8.11 -6.23 1.29
C ILE A 94 -9.02 -5.36 0.43
N ARG A 95 -8.79 -4.04 0.39
CA ARG A 95 -9.58 -3.13 -0.45
C ARG A 95 -9.47 -3.43 -1.95
N LEU A 96 -8.44 -4.18 -2.39
CA LEU A 96 -8.25 -4.59 -3.78
C LEU A 96 -8.94 -5.92 -4.12
N LEU A 97 -9.49 -6.61 -3.11
CA LEU A 97 -10.22 -7.86 -3.35
C LEU A 97 -11.57 -7.57 -4.02
N PRO A 98 -12.00 -8.43 -4.97
CA PRO A 98 -13.29 -8.28 -5.63
C PRO A 98 -14.44 -8.19 -4.64
N GLY A 99 -15.34 -7.21 -4.82
CA GLY A 99 -16.54 -7.03 -4.01
C GLY A 99 -16.32 -6.36 -2.65
N VAL A 100 -15.10 -5.99 -2.26
CA VAL A 100 -14.84 -5.24 -1.01
C VAL A 100 -15.18 -3.78 -1.17
N LEU A 101 -14.77 -3.15 -2.27
CA LEU A 101 -15.17 -1.78 -2.60
C LEU A 101 -16.37 -1.81 -3.54
N GLY A 102 -17.37 -0.98 -3.23
CA GLY A 102 -18.62 -0.91 -4.00
C GLY A 102 -18.49 -0.33 -5.42
N ASN A 103 -17.33 0.26 -5.77
CA ASN A 103 -17.06 0.84 -7.08
C ASN A 103 -15.63 0.52 -7.55
N GLU A 104 -15.50 -0.50 -8.39
CA GLU A 104 -14.22 -0.94 -8.96
C GLU A 104 -13.59 0.12 -9.90
N ILE A 105 -14.38 1.05 -10.43
CA ILE A 105 -13.89 2.12 -11.32
C ILE A 105 -13.05 3.13 -10.52
N SER A 106 -13.37 3.33 -9.23
CA SER A 106 -12.64 4.27 -8.37
C SER A 106 -11.17 3.90 -8.19
N ILE A 107 -10.84 2.61 -8.20
CA ILE A 107 -9.47 2.10 -7.98
C ILE A 107 -8.52 2.57 -9.10
N LYS A 108 -9.04 2.74 -10.33
CA LYS A 108 -8.21 3.09 -11.48
C LYS A 108 -7.75 4.55 -11.48
N ASP A 109 -8.50 5.43 -10.83
CA ASP A 109 -8.22 6.87 -10.78
C ASP A 109 -7.47 7.28 -9.50
N GLU A 110 -7.15 6.33 -8.62
CA GLU A 110 -6.47 6.60 -7.35
C GLU A 110 -4.96 6.86 -7.51
N SER A 111 -4.38 7.43 -6.45
CA SER A 111 -2.93 7.65 -6.37
C SER A 111 -2.16 6.36 -6.62
N PHE A 112 -1.06 6.47 -7.36
CA PHE A 112 -0.12 5.40 -7.74
C PHE A 112 -0.55 4.48 -8.89
N SER A 113 -1.80 4.52 -9.38
CA SER A 113 -2.23 3.66 -10.50
C SER A 113 -1.42 3.92 -11.78
N ASP A 114 -1.12 5.19 -12.09
CA ASP A 114 -0.31 5.63 -13.25
C ASP A 114 1.04 6.27 -12.88
N ASN A 115 1.59 5.96 -11.70
CA ASN A 115 2.71 6.66 -11.09
C ASN A 115 2.44 8.16 -10.87
N LEU A 116 1.18 8.53 -10.68
CA LEU A 116 0.76 9.88 -10.34
C LEU A 116 0.02 9.87 -9.00
N LEU A 117 0.03 11.01 -8.32
CA LEU A 117 -0.88 11.28 -7.24
C LEU A 117 -2.24 11.70 -7.80
N GLU A 118 -3.29 11.39 -7.07
CA GLU A 118 -4.65 11.78 -7.42
C GLU A 118 -4.82 13.30 -7.46
N TYR A 119 -5.67 13.77 -8.36
CA TYR A 119 -6.04 15.18 -8.49
C TYR A 119 -6.88 15.66 -7.29
N PRO A 120 -6.99 17.00 -7.05
CA PRO A 120 -7.77 17.54 -5.93
C PRO A 120 -9.25 17.25 -6.11
N GLN A 121 -9.88 16.75 -5.05
CA GLN A 121 -11.32 16.49 -5.00
C GLN A 121 -12.09 17.72 -4.52
N TYR A 122 -13.27 17.95 -5.11
CA TYR A 122 -14.19 19.01 -4.74
C TYR A 122 -15.56 18.45 -4.46
N THR A 123 -16.28 19.05 -3.50
CA THR A 123 -17.63 18.68 -3.11
C THR A 123 -18.51 19.93 -2.99
N LYS A 124 -19.80 19.75 -2.70
CA LYS A 124 -20.73 20.85 -2.41
C LYS A 124 -20.41 21.49 -1.05
N PRO A 125 -20.67 22.81 -0.91
CA PRO A 125 -21.22 23.75 -1.89
C PRO A 125 -20.22 24.17 -2.96
N GLN A 126 -20.66 24.77 -4.07
CA GLN A 126 -19.79 25.26 -5.15
C GLN A 126 -18.83 26.37 -4.73
N GLU A 127 -19.18 27.09 -3.66
CA GLU A 127 -18.35 28.13 -3.06
C GLU A 127 -18.29 27.93 -1.55
N TYR A 128 -17.07 27.89 -1.00
CA TYR A 128 -16.82 27.81 0.43
C TYR A 128 -15.78 28.85 0.84
N LYS A 129 -16.14 29.76 1.75
CA LYS A 129 -15.29 30.86 2.23
C LYS A 129 -14.64 31.67 1.10
N ASN A 130 -15.44 32.07 0.11
CA ASN A 130 -15.02 32.80 -1.10
C ASN A 130 -14.04 32.04 -2.03
N ILE A 131 -13.88 30.73 -1.84
CA ILE A 131 -13.11 29.87 -2.75
C ILE A 131 -14.10 29.03 -3.56
N LYS A 132 -14.00 29.11 -4.88
CA LYS A 132 -14.90 28.43 -5.81
C LYS A 132 -14.32 27.11 -6.31
N VAL A 133 -15.21 26.16 -6.57
CA VAL A 133 -14.87 24.97 -7.38
C VAL A 133 -14.46 25.46 -8.78
N PRO A 134 -13.39 24.91 -9.38
CA PRO A 134 -13.01 25.27 -10.75
C PRO A 134 -14.15 25.09 -11.75
N ASP A 135 -14.41 26.10 -12.58
CA ASP A 135 -15.53 26.13 -13.52
C ASP A 135 -15.52 24.94 -14.50
N VAL A 136 -14.34 24.44 -14.86
CA VAL A 136 -14.20 23.28 -15.74
C VAL A 136 -14.90 22.04 -15.16
N LEU A 137 -14.88 21.85 -13.83
CA LEU A 137 -15.51 20.72 -13.15
C LEU A 137 -17.05 20.84 -13.13
N LEU A 138 -17.57 22.05 -13.33
CA LEU A 138 -19.02 22.34 -13.39
C LEU A 138 -19.56 22.37 -14.82
N SER A 139 -18.68 22.31 -15.82
CA SER A 139 -19.03 22.49 -17.25
C SER A 139 -19.80 21.31 -17.86
N GLY A 140 -19.77 20.12 -17.24
CA GLY A 140 -20.31 18.88 -17.81
C GLY A 140 -19.52 18.34 -19.02
N ASN A 141 -18.43 19.00 -19.43
CA ASN A 141 -17.59 18.54 -20.53
C ASN A 141 -16.56 17.52 -20.00
N HIS A 142 -16.86 16.23 -20.20
CA HIS A 142 -16.04 15.13 -19.68
C HIS A 142 -14.60 15.14 -20.18
N GLU A 143 -14.36 15.55 -21.43
CA GLU A 143 -13.01 15.62 -22.01
C GLU A 143 -12.17 16.69 -21.31
N LYS A 144 -12.69 17.91 -21.17
CA LYS A 144 -12.00 19.00 -20.46
C LYS A 144 -11.81 18.69 -18.98
N ILE A 145 -12.74 18.00 -18.35
CA ILE A 145 -12.62 17.57 -16.95
C ILE A 145 -11.48 16.54 -16.82
N ALA A 146 -11.39 15.57 -17.73
CA ALA A 146 -10.32 14.56 -17.71
C ALA A 146 -8.95 15.20 -17.95
N GLU A 147 -8.84 16.14 -18.88
CA GLU A 147 -7.61 16.91 -19.13
C GLU A 147 -7.15 17.69 -17.90
N TRP A 148 -8.06 18.45 -17.28
CA TRP A 148 -7.79 19.21 -16.06
C TRP A 148 -7.35 18.30 -14.91
N ARG A 149 -8.01 17.14 -14.71
CA ARG A 149 -7.64 16.16 -13.68
C ARG A 149 -6.23 15.66 -13.89
N ARG A 150 -5.87 15.32 -15.14
CA ARG A 150 -4.53 14.85 -15.49
C ARG A 150 -3.47 15.91 -15.25
N GLU A 151 -3.71 17.15 -15.65
CA GLU A 151 -2.80 18.28 -15.40
C GLU A 151 -2.56 18.46 -13.89
N LYS A 152 -3.64 18.44 -13.08
CA LYS A 152 -3.53 18.61 -11.63
C LYS A 152 -2.84 17.42 -10.95
N SER A 153 -3.03 16.22 -11.42
CA SER A 153 -2.29 15.05 -10.94
C SER A 153 -0.78 15.19 -11.20
N ILE A 154 -0.40 15.65 -12.39
CA ILE A 154 1.02 15.90 -12.73
C ILE A 154 1.60 17.00 -11.81
N GLU A 155 0.93 18.14 -11.71
CA GLU A 155 1.35 19.27 -10.88
C GLU A 155 1.58 18.86 -9.41
N ILE A 156 0.63 18.13 -8.82
CA ILE A 156 0.74 17.64 -7.43
C ILE A 156 1.87 16.61 -7.30
N THR A 157 2.04 15.74 -8.28
CA THR A 157 3.09 14.72 -8.27
C THR A 157 4.47 15.37 -8.37
N GLU A 158 4.65 16.33 -9.26
CA GLU A 158 5.90 17.11 -9.39
C GLU A 158 6.29 17.79 -8.08
N LYS A 159 5.30 18.37 -7.40
CA LYS A 159 5.51 19.07 -6.14
C LYS A 159 5.84 18.15 -4.97
N ASN A 160 5.09 17.07 -4.82
CA ASN A 160 5.09 16.25 -3.59
C ASN A 160 5.88 14.95 -3.74
N ARG A 161 5.88 14.34 -4.92
CA ARG A 161 6.48 13.03 -5.21
C ARG A 161 7.16 13.01 -6.59
N PRO A 162 8.17 13.87 -6.82
CA PRO A 162 8.88 13.93 -8.10
C PRO A 162 9.62 12.62 -8.46
N ASP A 163 9.84 11.76 -7.47
CA ASP A 163 10.41 10.42 -7.64
C ASP A 163 9.55 9.53 -8.54
N LEU A 164 8.20 9.62 -8.44
CA LEU A 164 7.27 8.82 -9.23
C LEU A 164 7.35 9.11 -10.74
N LEU A 165 7.74 10.34 -11.12
CA LEU A 165 7.88 10.73 -12.53
C LEU A 165 9.19 10.25 -13.16
N LYS A 166 10.23 10.00 -12.34
CA LYS A 166 11.54 9.54 -12.81
C LYS A 166 11.53 8.10 -13.26
N ASP A 167 10.69 7.25 -12.66
CA ASP A 167 10.59 5.82 -12.97
C ASP A 167 10.05 5.53 -14.39
N LYS A 168 9.41 6.52 -15.05
CA LYS A 168 8.99 6.39 -16.46
C LYS A 168 10.15 6.40 -17.47
N ASN A 169 11.31 6.95 -17.12
CA ASN A 169 12.46 7.10 -18.02
C ASN A 169 13.44 5.91 -17.97
N THR A 170 13.23 4.94 -17.09
CA THR A 170 14.16 3.81 -16.89
C THR A 170 13.71 2.52 -17.59
N LYS A 171 12.54 2.54 -18.27
CA LYS A 171 12.07 1.43 -19.12
C LYS A 171 12.22 1.81 -20.60
N LYS A 172 13.46 1.92 -21.09
CA LYS A 172 13.83 1.85 -22.49
C LYS A 172 14.87 0.76 -22.69
#